data_c934b355469cfc72847a8ff136930a43
#
_entry.id   c934b355469cfc72847a8ff136930a43
#
_cell.length_a   1.000
_cell.length_b   1.000
_cell.length_c   1.000
_cell.angle_alpha   90.00
_cell.angle_beta   90.00
_cell.angle_gamma   90.00
#
_symmetry.space_group_name_H-M   'P 1'
#
loop_
_entity.id
_entity.type
_entity.pdbx_description
1 polymer ?
#
loop_
_entity_poly.entity_id
_entity_poly.type
_entity_poly.pdbx_seq_one_letter_code
_entity_poly.pdbx_strand_id
1 'polypeptide(L)'
;MANEKYKKLFSFYPCIIAGLTLLLCLSVWPLRLLGHTVYKSASLERGIFPNLNLSDGSILTGEFTPTHRQLDSISFRFLISGQAREGTVELSLSDDQGHDIYSVILESGDVMNYRWIHFPVETELEADRTYIWHLQADGYEEASLALYSGSPVIGPEEAGPFFYNGAPEEKHTPAVIYTYTDKVDKAHCLPYYTVILLIGLLFFSMCRKFEKTDEDV
;
A
#
# COMPACT_ATOMS: atom_id res chain seq x y z
N MET A 1 0.50 -14.69 59.55
CA MET A 1 -0.11 -15.41 58.40
C MET A 1 -0.40 -14.55 57.18
N ALA A 2 -0.84 -13.30 57.29
CA ALA A 2 -1.04 -12.42 56.12
C ALA A 2 0.28 -12.02 55.43
N ASN A 3 1.36 -11.81 56.17
CA ASN A 3 2.64 -11.35 55.68
C ASN A 3 3.39 -12.37 54.77
N GLU A 4 3.23 -13.68 55.04
CA GLU A 4 3.86 -14.72 54.18
C GLU A 4 3.19 -14.89 52.82
N LYS A 5 1.89 -14.67 52.74
CA LYS A 5 1.15 -14.72 51.48
C LYS A 5 1.57 -13.59 50.55
N TYR A 6 1.80 -12.40 51.08
CA TYR A 6 2.26 -11.25 50.32
C TYR A 6 3.73 -11.41 49.88
N LYS A 7 4.62 -11.96 50.74
CA LYS A 7 6.02 -12.25 50.36
C LYS A 7 6.09 -13.24 49.17
N LYS A 8 5.30 -14.31 49.18
CA LYS A 8 5.23 -15.23 48.03
C LYS A 8 4.69 -14.59 46.77
N LEU A 9 3.75 -13.66 46.85
CA LEU A 9 3.20 -12.96 45.71
C LEU A 9 4.23 -12.03 45.09
N PHE A 10 5.00 -11.29 45.91
CA PHE A 10 6.06 -10.39 45.43
C PHE A 10 7.21 -11.13 44.73
N SER A 11 7.54 -12.35 45.11
CA SER A 11 8.57 -13.17 44.48
C SER A 11 8.22 -13.57 43.04
N PHE A 12 6.94 -13.53 42.66
CA PHE A 12 6.52 -13.82 41.26
C PHE A 12 6.50 -12.60 40.35
N TYR A 13 6.50 -11.37 40.88
CA TYR A 13 6.46 -10.14 40.04
C TYR A 13 7.61 -10.02 39.05
N PRO A 14 8.88 -10.32 39.41
CA PRO A 14 9.99 -10.26 38.45
C PRO A 14 9.79 -11.22 37.28
N CYS A 15 9.29 -12.42 37.52
CA CYS A 15 8.99 -13.40 36.49
C CYS A 15 7.85 -12.97 35.58
N ILE A 16 6.80 -12.35 36.14
CA ILE A 16 5.68 -11.80 35.37
C ILE A 16 6.15 -10.66 34.49
N ILE A 17 6.97 -9.74 35.03
CA ILE A 17 7.52 -8.61 34.26
C ILE A 17 8.42 -9.12 33.14
N ALA A 18 9.31 -10.08 33.42
CA ALA A 18 10.15 -10.68 32.39
C ALA A 18 9.34 -11.37 31.31
N GLY A 19 8.29 -12.12 31.71
CA GLY A 19 7.37 -12.78 30.76
C GLY A 19 6.61 -11.79 29.90
N LEU A 20 6.07 -10.70 30.45
CA LEU A 20 5.38 -9.63 29.72
C LEU A 20 6.32 -8.89 28.78
N THR A 21 7.55 -8.59 29.23
CA THR A 21 8.57 -7.94 28.37
C THR A 21 8.92 -8.82 27.18
N LEU A 22 9.13 -10.12 27.42
CA LEU A 22 9.38 -11.08 26.35
C LEU A 22 8.20 -11.18 25.39
N LEU A 23 6.98 -11.23 25.90
CA LEU A 23 5.77 -11.32 25.11
C LEU A 23 5.56 -10.06 24.25
N LEU A 24 5.86 -8.87 24.78
CA LEU A 24 5.86 -7.63 24.04
C LEU A 24 6.92 -7.63 22.93
N CYS A 25 8.14 -8.06 23.21
CA CYS A 25 9.19 -8.18 22.19
C CYS A 25 8.81 -9.18 21.09
N LEU A 26 8.20 -10.30 21.44
CA LEU A 26 7.72 -11.30 20.48
C LEU A 26 6.50 -10.82 19.69
N SER A 27 5.66 -9.96 20.25
CA SER A 27 4.46 -9.45 19.60
C SER A 27 4.75 -8.33 18.60
N VAL A 28 5.81 -7.55 18.78
CA VAL A 28 6.21 -6.48 17.87
C VAL A 28 6.54 -7.04 16.46
N TRP A 29 7.11 -8.23 16.40
CA TRP A 29 7.48 -8.86 15.13
C TRP A 29 6.29 -9.44 14.33
N PRO A 30 5.40 -10.27 14.92
CA PRO A 30 4.27 -10.87 14.20
C PRO A 30 3.11 -9.93 13.97
N LEU A 31 2.95 -8.86 14.76
CA LEU A 31 1.85 -7.92 14.62
C LEU A 31 1.90 -7.08 13.33
N ARG A 32 2.94 -7.20 12.50
CA ARG A 32 3.08 -6.49 11.22
C ARG A 32 2.85 -4.97 11.27
N LEU A 33 2.53 -4.40 12.44
CA LEU A 33 2.27 -2.98 12.65
C LEU A 33 3.47 -2.10 12.30
N LEU A 34 4.67 -2.71 12.33
CA LEU A 34 5.92 -2.06 11.95
C LEU A 34 6.53 -2.69 10.69
N GLY A 35 5.81 -3.58 10.01
CA GLY A 35 6.37 -4.40 8.93
C GLY A 35 6.17 -3.84 7.52
N HIS A 36 5.21 -2.94 7.32
CA HIS A 36 4.89 -2.41 6.01
C HIS A 36 4.46 -0.94 6.09
N THR A 37 4.99 -0.12 5.21
CA THR A 37 4.53 1.25 5.00
C THR A 37 3.87 1.33 3.64
N VAL A 38 2.63 1.80 3.58
CA VAL A 38 1.89 1.96 2.34
C VAL A 38 2.04 3.39 1.86
N TYR A 39 2.56 3.57 0.66
CA TYR A 39 2.67 4.85 -0.02
C TYR A 39 1.65 4.91 -1.15
N LYS A 40 1.02 6.07 -1.34
CA LYS A 40 0.10 6.31 -2.44
C LYS A 40 0.53 7.57 -3.17
N SER A 41 0.76 7.41 -4.46
CA SER A 41 1.00 8.51 -5.37
C SER A 41 -0.21 8.66 -6.28
N ALA A 42 -0.88 9.80 -6.24
CA ALA A 42 -2.09 10.06 -7.01
C ALA A 42 -1.88 11.21 -7.99
N SER A 43 -2.27 10.99 -9.24
CA SER A 43 -2.15 12.03 -10.26
C SER A 43 -3.06 13.23 -9.99
N LEU A 44 -4.30 12.99 -9.60
CA LEU A 44 -5.31 14.03 -9.39
C LEU A 44 -6.29 13.62 -8.29
N GLU A 45 -6.47 14.48 -7.30
CA GLU A 45 -7.48 14.27 -6.26
C GLU A 45 -8.76 15.09 -6.48
N ARG A 46 -8.68 16.19 -7.23
CA ARG A 46 -9.78 17.15 -7.42
C ARG A 46 -9.86 17.60 -8.88
N GLY A 47 -11.07 18.02 -9.28
CA GLY A 47 -11.28 18.55 -10.63
C GLY A 47 -11.24 17.49 -11.73
N ILE A 48 -11.53 16.23 -11.38
CA ILE A 48 -11.57 15.12 -12.31
C ILE A 48 -12.99 14.89 -12.82
N PHE A 49 -13.11 14.66 -14.13
CA PHE A 49 -14.35 14.38 -14.83
C PHE A 49 -14.18 13.18 -15.76
N PRO A 50 -15.24 12.46 -16.13
CA PRO A 50 -15.17 11.31 -17.05
C PRO A 50 -15.03 11.81 -18.51
N ASN A 51 -13.84 12.25 -18.88
CA ASN A 51 -13.57 12.90 -20.17
C ASN A 51 -12.85 12.00 -21.19
N LEU A 52 -12.21 10.93 -20.75
CA LEU A 52 -11.54 9.98 -21.65
C LEU A 52 -12.45 8.79 -21.91
N ASN A 53 -13.15 8.82 -23.05
CA ASN A 53 -14.01 7.71 -23.45
C ASN A 53 -13.16 6.52 -23.90
N LEU A 54 -13.45 5.35 -23.34
CA LEU A 54 -12.85 4.08 -23.74
C LEU A 54 -13.93 3.27 -24.48
N SER A 55 -13.79 3.16 -25.77
CA SER A 55 -14.62 2.28 -26.61
C SER A 55 -13.88 0.97 -26.89
N ASP A 56 -14.56 0.05 -27.52
CA ASP A 56 -14.00 -1.22 -27.97
C ASP A 56 -12.69 -1.04 -28.74
N GLY A 57 -11.65 -1.73 -28.29
CA GLY A 57 -10.29 -1.60 -28.85
C GLY A 57 -9.53 -0.33 -28.50
N SER A 58 -10.08 0.57 -27.66
CA SER A 58 -9.34 1.76 -27.22
C SER A 58 -8.21 1.37 -26.27
N ILE A 59 -7.03 1.96 -26.51
CA ILE A 59 -5.84 1.75 -25.68
C ILE A 59 -5.38 3.10 -25.11
N LEU A 60 -5.30 3.16 -23.79
CA LEU A 60 -4.64 4.24 -23.07
C LEU A 60 -3.30 3.74 -22.55
N THR A 61 -2.24 4.47 -22.84
CA THR A 61 -0.87 4.14 -22.42
C THR A 61 -0.34 5.25 -21.53
N GLY A 62 0.32 4.89 -20.44
CA GLY A 62 1.00 5.86 -19.59
C GLY A 62 2.38 5.37 -19.16
N GLU A 63 3.32 6.28 -19.12
CA GLU A 63 4.65 6.03 -18.60
C GLU A 63 4.71 6.46 -17.12
N PHE A 64 5.50 5.76 -16.32
CA PHE A 64 5.79 6.18 -14.95
C PHE A 64 7.14 5.66 -14.48
N THR A 65 7.74 6.38 -13.53
CA THR A 65 8.99 5.99 -12.88
C THR A 65 8.69 5.76 -11.40
N PRO A 66 8.76 4.50 -10.90
CA PRO A 66 8.38 4.20 -9.53
C PRO A 66 9.33 4.84 -8.52
N THR A 67 8.79 5.45 -7.47
CA THR A 67 9.55 5.97 -6.33
C THR A 67 9.86 4.89 -5.29
N HIS A 68 9.12 3.78 -5.33
CA HIS A 68 9.24 2.64 -4.42
C HIS A 68 9.31 1.33 -5.20
N ARG A 69 9.94 0.31 -4.60
CA ARG A 69 10.20 -0.95 -5.32
C ARG A 69 9.00 -1.87 -5.45
N GLN A 70 8.20 -2.00 -4.40
CA GLN A 70 7.08 -2.93 -4.41
C GLN A 70 5.80 -2.21 -4.82
N LEU A 71 5.40 -2.38 -6.07
CA LEU A 71 4.12 -1.90 -6.59
C LEU A 71 3.03 -2.92 -6.28
N ASP A 72 2.06 -2.54 -5.45
CA ASP A 72 0.94 -3.42 -5.09
C ASP A 72 -0.21 -3.30 -6.09
N SER A 73 -0.55 -2.08 -6.47
CA SER A 73 -1.67 -1.86 -7.40
C SER A 73 -1.55 -0.55 -8.17
N ILE A 74 -2.13 -0.56 -9.36
CA ILE A 74 -2.46 0.65 -10.13
C ILE A 74 -3.97 0.78 -10.11
N SER A 75 -4.49 1.98 -9.83
CA SER A 75 -5.92 2.19 -9.68
C SER A 75 -6.42 3.29 -10.58
N PHE A 76 -7.56 3.05 -11.20
CA PHE A 76 -8.24 4.00 -12.07
C PHE A 76 -9.67 4.23 -11.61
N ARG A 77 -10.27 5.35 -12.01
CA ARG A 77 -11.66 5.66 -11.72
C ARG A 77 -12.46 5.71 -13.01
N PHE A 78 -13.53 4.91 -13.07
CA PHE A 78 -14.38 4.78 -14.25
C PHE A 78 -15.78 5.33 -14.03
N LEU A 79 -16.39 5.76 -15.13
CA LEU A 79 -17.83 5.95 -15.29
C LEU A 79 -18.32 4.93 -16.32
N ILE A 80 -19.27 4.10 -15.93
CA ILE A 80 -19.98 3.23 -16.87
C ILE A 80 -21.36 3.84 -17.11
N SER A 81 -21.68 4.15 -18.36
CA SER A 81 -22.97 4.61 -18.81
C SER A 81 -23.66 3.50 -19.61
N GLY A 82 -24.86 3.12 -19.21
CA GLY A 82 -25.62 2.05 -19.87
C GLY A 82 -25.43 0.66 -19.24
N GLN A 83 -25.91 -0.37 -19.93
CA GLN A 83 -25.82 -1.77 -19.51
C GLN A 83 -24.65 -2.46 -20.20
N ALA A 84 -23.42 -2.09 -19.85
CA ALA A 84 -22.24 -2.87 -20.30
C ALA A 84 -22.24 -4.21 -19.55
N ARG A 85 -22.76 -5.25 -20.15
CA ARG A 85 -22.90 -6.58 -19.52
C ARG A 85 -21.75 -7.54 -19.81
N GLU A 86 -20.95 -7.27 -20.83
CA GLU A 86 -19.99 -8.25 -21.35
C GLU A 86 -18.61 -7.67 -21.69
N GLY A 87 -18.32 -6.44 -21.27
CA GLY A 87 -17.03 -5.81 -21.54
C GLY A 87 -15.95 -6.25 -20.57
N THR A 88 -14.70 -6.12 -20.99
CA THR A 88 -13.50 -6.33 -20.16
C THR A 88 -12.61 -5.10 -20.17
N VAL A 89 -11.86 -4.92 -19.09
CA VAL A 89 -10.79 -3.93 -19.01
C VAL A 89 -9.51 -4.66 -18.64
N GLU A 90 -8.54 -4.61 -19.53
CA GLU A 90 -7.21 -5.19 -19.32
C GLU A 90 -6.22 -4.11 -18.94
N LEU A 91 -5.44 -4.36 -17.90
CA LEU A 91 -4.25 -3.61 -17.57
C LEU A 91 -3.03 -4.49 -17.79
N SER A 92 -2.13 -4.07 -18.66
CA SER A 92 -0.80 -4.68 -18.80
C SER A 92 0.30 -3.70 -18.40
N LEU A 93 1.42 -4.23 -17.92
CA LEU A 93 2.59 -3.51 -17.50
C LEU A 93 3.81 -4.07 -18.21
N SER A 94 4.61 -3.21 -18.82
CA SER A 94 5.86 -3.55 -19.48
C SER A 94 7.02 -2.68 -19.00
N ASP A 95 8.24 -3.15 -19.24
CA ASP A 95 9.43 -2.34 -19.05
C ASP A 95 9.69 -1.41 -20.25
N ASP A 96 10.73 -0.57 -20.14
CA ASP A 96 11.18 0.35 -21.18
C ASP A 96 11.70 -0.35 -22.47
N GLN A 97 11.89 -1.68 -22.43
CA GLN A 97 12.28 -2.49 -23.57
C GLN A 97 11.08 -3.18 -24.23
N GLY A 98 9.88 -3.01 -23.66
CA GLY A 98 8.66 -3.63 -24.14
C GLY A 98 8.48 -5.09 -23.69
N HIS A 99 9.20 -5.54 -22.67
CA HIS A 99 8.94 -6.86 -22.09
C HIS A 99 7.76 -6.78 -21.13
N ASP A 100 6.78 -7.63 -21.34
CA ASP A 100 5.62 -7.75 -20.46
C ASP A 100 6.03 -8.27 -19.09
N ILE A 101 5.65 -7.53 -18.06
CA ILE A 101 5.92 -7.86 -16.64
C ILE A 101 4.67 -8.45 -16.02
N TYR A 102 3.50 -7.87 -16.34
CA TYR A 102 2.25 -8.20 -15.71
C TYR A 102 1.06 -7.89 -16.61
N SER A 103 0.00 -8.69 -16.51
CA SER A 103 -1.30 -8.41 -17.13
C SER A 103 -2.43 -8.93 -16.24
N VAL A 104 -3.51 -8.16 -16.18
CA VAL A 104 -4.74 -8.54 -15.47
C VAL A 104 -5.95 -8.04 -16.22
N ILE A 105 -6.97 -8.88 -16.30
CA ILE A 105 -8.25 -8.59 -16.95
C ILE A 105 -9.33 -8.53 -15.88
N LEU A 106 -10.12 -7.46 -15.89
CA LEU A 106 -11.31 -7.30 -15.07
C LEU A 106 -12.55 -7.37 -15.96
N GLU A 107 -13.55 -8.11 -15.52
CA GLU A 107 -14.85 -8.14 -16.19
C GLU A 107 -15.68 -6.91 -15.83
N SER A 108 -16.64 -6.55 -16.66
CA SER A 108 -17.52 -5.38 -16.44
C SER A 108 -18.26 -5.42 -15.10
N GLY A 109 -18.51 -6.63 -14.54
CA GLY A 109 -19.10 -6.81 -13.21
C GLY A 109 -18.23 -6.32 -12.07
N ASP A 110 -16.92 -6.32 -12.25
CA ASP A 110 -15.93 -5.90 -11.26
C ASP A 110 -15.64 -4.38 -11.37
N VAL A 111 -15.98 -3.76 -12.50
CA VAL A 111 -15.80 -2.34 -12.74
C VAL A 111 -16.98 -1.57 -12.15
N MET A 112 -16.79 -0.97 -11.00
CA MET A 112 -17.84 -0.23 -10.30
C MET A 112 -17.83 1.24 -10.68
N ASN A 113 -19.02 1.79 -10.96
CA ASN A 113 -19.22 3.22 -11.22
C ASN A 113 -18.76 4.10 -10.06
N TYR A 114 -18.08 5.21 -10.40
CA TYR A 114 -17.65 6.27 -9.48
C TYR A 114 -16.64 5.83 -8.42
N ARG A 115 -16.15 4.60 -8.44
CA ARG A 115 -15.16 4.09 -7.49
C ARG A 115 -13.79 3.95 -8.13
N TRP A 116 -12.78 3.97 -7.31
CA TRP A 116 -11.45 3.57 -7.70
C TRP A 116 -11.42 2.04 -7.84
N ILE A 117 -11.07 1.58 -9.02
CA ILE A 117 -10.87 0.17 -9.32
C ILE A 117 -9.39 -0.13 -9.20
N HIS A 118 -9.08 -1.11 -8.37
CA HIS A 118 -7.71 -1.51 -8.07
C HIS A 118 -7.32 -2.70 -8.93
N PHE A 119 -6.30 -2.52 -9.76
CA PHE A 119 -5.66 -3.59 -10.49
C PHE A 119 -4.48 -4.08 -9.65
N PRO A 120 -4.54 -5.28 -9.04
CA PRO A 120 -3.46 -5.80 -8.22
C PRO A 120 -2.29 -6.18 -9.13
N VAL A 121 -1.13 -5.57 -8.92
CA VAL A 121 0.09 -5.83 -9.70
C VAL A 121 1.06 -6.69 -8.89
N GLU A 122 1.25 -6.40 -7.60
CA GLU A 122 2.07 -7.17 -6.65
C GLU A 122 3.48 -7.49 -7.17
N THR A 123 4.11 -6.55 -7.88
CA THR A 123 5.38 -6.76 -8.58
C THR A 123 6.48 -5.88 -7.98
N GLU A 124 7.69 -6.44 -7.90
CA GLU A 124 8.87 -5.69 -7.51
C GLU A 124 9.46 -4.99 -8.75
N LEU A 125 9.59 -3.67 -8.68
CA LEU A 125 10.10 -2.80 -9.73
C LEU A 125 11.47 -2.23 -9.34
N GLU A 126 12.27 -1.88 -10.33
CA GLU A 126 13.52 -1.15 -10.11
C GLU A 126 13.21 0.34 -9.98
N ALA A 127 13.70 0.99 -8.92
CA ALA A 127 13.60 2.42 -8.77
C ALA A 127 14.36 3.14 -9.92
N ASP A 128 13.90 4.32 -10.30
CA ASP A 128 14.49 5.16 -11.35
C ASP A 128 14.45 4.55 -12.77
N ARG A 129 13.75 3.44 -12.97
CA ARG A 129 13.51 2.85 -14.28
C ARG A 129 12.10 3.21 -14.76
N THR A 130 11.94 3.54 -16.02
CA THR A 130 10.62 3.83 -16.61
C THR A 130 9.88 2.54 -16.92
N TYR A 131 8.60 2.51 -16.58
CA TYR A 131 7.67 1.45 -16.91
C TYR A 131 6.48 2.02 -17.67
N ILE A 132 5.85 1.17 -18.46
CA ILE A 132 4.74 1.54 -19.33
C ILE A 132 3.55 0.64 -18.97
N TRP A 133 2.43 1.26 -18.61
CA TRP A 133 1.18 0.54 -18.49
C TRP A 133 0.28 0.81 -19.69
N HIS A 134 -0.46 -0.21 -20.11
CA HIS A 134 -1.48 -0.13 -21.13
C HIS A 134 -2.82 -0.53 -20.50
N LEU A 135 -3.83 0.30 -20.70
CA LEU A 135 -5.19 0.05 -20.28
C LEU A 135 -6.04 -0.09 -21.55
N GLN A 136 -6.56 -1.27 -21.79
CA GLN A 136 -7.40 -1.59 -22.95
C GLN A 136 -8.81 -1.93 -22.51
N ALA A 137 -9.80 -1.45 -23.27
CA ALA A 137 -11.20 -1.78 -23.07
C ALA A 137 -11.74 -2.53 -24.28
N ASP A 138 -12.39 -3.66 -24.05
CA ASP A 138 -13.01 -4.49 -25.07
C ASP A 138 -14.47 -4.76 -24.72
N GLY A 139 -15.34 -4.87 -25.74
CA GLY A 139 -16.77 -5.16 -25.57
C GLY A 139 -17.60 -3.98 -25.05
N TYR A 140 -17.05 -2.77 -25.02
CA TYR A 140 -17.80 -1.57 -24.65
C TYR A 140 -18.25 -0.78 -25.88
N GLU A 141 -19.55 -0.44 -25.93
CA GLU A 141 -20.05 0.49 -26.94
C GLU A 141 -19.46 1.88 -26.76
N GLU A 142 -19.47 2.70 -27.82
CA GLU A 142 -19.00 4.05 -27.80
C GLU A 142 -19.63 4.88 -26.65
N ALA A 143 -18.79 5.55 -25.86
CA ALA A 143 -19.18 6.34 -24.67
C ALA A 143 -19.84 5.55 -23.52
N SER A 144 -19.83 4.22 -23.55
CA SER A 144 -20.35 3.41 -22.44
C SER A 144 -19.38 3.27 -21.28
N LEU A 145 -18.08 3.41 -21.54
CA LEU A 145 -17.02 3.44 -20.54
C LEU A 145 -16.20 4.73 -20.69
N ALA A 146 -16.05 5.47 -19.60
CA ALA A 146 -15.20 6.64 -19.56
C ALA A 146 -14.26 6.61 -18.35
N LEU A 147 -13.00 6.99 -18.58
CA LEU A 147 -12.03 7.16 -17.53
C LEU A 147 -12.07 8.60 -17.00
N TYR A 148 -12.01 8.75 -15.68
CA TYR A 148 -11.86 10.05 -15.07
C TYR A 148 -10.49 10.64 -15.37
N SER A 149 -10.50 11.90 -15.78
CA SER A 149 -9.29 12.67 -16.08
C SER A 149 -9.48 14.13 -15.69
N GLY A 150 -8.41 14.86 -15.55
CA GLY A 150 -8.41 16.30 -15.26
C GLY A 150 -7.56 17.07 -16.25
N SER A 151 -7.56 18.39 -16.12
CA SER A 151 -6.61 19.23 -16.84
C SER A 151 -5.18 18.85 -16.48
N PRO A 152 -4.22 18.96 -17.39
CA PRO A 152 -2.82 18.67 -17.13
C PRO A 152 -2.30 19.67 -16.08
N VAL A 153 -2.46 19.32 -14.85
CA VAL A 153 -1.83 19.99 -13.71
C VAL A 153 -0.89 18.96 -13.15
N ILE A 154 0.40 19.26 -13.22
CA ILE A 154 1.48 18.59 -12.50
C ILE A 154 1.02 17.25 -11.94
N GLY A 155 1.17 16.20 -12.76
CA GLY A 155 0.96 14.81 -12.31
C GLY A 155 1.85 14.50 -11.11
N PRO A 156 1.73 13.35 -10.47
CA PRO A 156 2.71 12.91 -9.50
C PRO A 156 4.08 12.96 -10.16
N GLU A 157 5.12 13.22 -9.40
CA GLU A 157 6.51 13.23 -9.87
C GLU A 157 6.87 11.97 -10.67
N GLU A 158 6.09 10.90 -10.48
CA GLU A 158 6.24 9.60 -11.12
C GLU A 158 5.59 9.51 -12.50
N ALA A 159 4.60 10.34 -12.81
CA ALA A 159 3.86 10.21 -14.06
C ALA A 159 4.61 10.85 -15.24
N GLY A 160 4.85 10.04 -16.24
CA GLY A 160 5.33 10.45 -17.55
C GLY A 160 4.20 10.86 -18.49
N PRO A 161 4.47 10.90 -19.79
CA PRO A 161 3.48 11.22 -20.82
C PRO A 161 2.39 10.14 -20.93
N PHE A 162 1.22 10.60 -21.43
CA PHE A 162 0.09 9.73 -21.72
C PHE A 162 -0.22 9.73 -23.21
N PHE A 163 -0.67 8.58 -23.69
CA PHE A 163 -1.02 8.39 -25.10
C PHE A 163 -2.40 7.73 -25.17
N TYR A 164 -3.27 8.27 -26.01
CA TYR A 164 -4.57 7.69 -26.30
C TYR A 164 -4.59 7.18 -27.74
N ASN A 165 -4.79 5.90 -27.95
CA ASN A 165 -4.70 5.22 -29.25
C ASN A 165 -3.41 5.57 -30.02
N GLY A 166 -2.29 5.64 -29.28
CA GLY A 166 -0.97 5.95 -29.83
C GLY A 166 -0.71 7.43 -30.10
N ALA A 167 -1.69 8.33 -29.91
CA ALA A 167 -1.50 9.76 -30.02
C ALA A 167 -1.24 10.40 -28.65
N PRO A 168 -0.31 11.36 -28.52
CA PRO A 168 -0.07 12.05 -27.27
C PRO A 168 -1.35 12.73 -26.75
N GLU A 169 -1.69 12.49 -25.48
CA GLU A 169 -2.83 13.13 -24.83
C GLU A 169 -2.33 14.33 -24.00
N GLU A 170 -2.44 15.52 -24.58
CA GLU A 170 -1.94 16.75 -23.95
C GLU A 170 -3.02 17.49 -23.14
N LYS A 171 -4.30 17.18 -23.35
CA LYS A 171 -5.42 17.93 -22.77
C LYS A 171 -5.90 17.34 -21.45
N HIS A 172 -5.76 16.05 -21.28
CA HIS A 172 -6.32 15.32 -20.16
C HIS A 172 -5.29 14.42 -19.50
N THR A 173 -5.12 14.54 -18.21
CA THR A 173 -4.31 13.62 -17.40
C THR A 173 -5.23 12.59 -16.77
N PRO A 174 -5.04 11.28 -17.03
CA PRO A 174 -5.84 10.24 -16.38
C PRO A 174 -5.73 10.31 -14.87
N ALA A 175 -6.85 10.09 -14.18
CA ALA A 175 -6.84 9.92 -12.74
C ALA A 175 -6.32 8.53 -12.39
N VAL A 176 -5.06 8.44 -12.01
CA VAL A 176 -4.38 7.19 -11.64
C VAL A 176 -3.80 7.30 -10.23
N ILE A 177 -3.84 6.19 -9.48
CA ILE A 177 -3.19 6.05 -8.18
C ILE A 177 -2.26 4.84 -8.23
N TYR A 178 -0.99 5.06 -7.95
CA TYR A 178 0.00 4.03 -7.71
C TYR A 178 0.06 3.75 -6.21
N THR A 179 -0.09 2.49 -5.82
CA THR A 179 0.01 2.08 -4.41
C THR A 179 1.21 1.17 -4.25
N TYR A 180 2.09 1.53 -3.34
CA TYR A 180 3.32 0.81 -3.03
C TYR A 180 3.32 0.34 -1.59
N THR A 181 3.94 -0.80 -1.35
CA THR A 181 4.18 -1.33 0.00
C THR A 181 5.66 -1.60 0.21
N ASP A 182 6.31 -0.77 0.99
CA ASP A 182 7.70 -1.02 1.39
C ASP A 182 7.75 -1.88 2.65
N LYS A 183 8.58 -2.91 2.61
CA LYS A 183 8.94 -3.66 3.82
C LYS A 183 9.80 -2.76 4.69
N VAL A 184 9.31 -2.44 5.88
CA VAL A 184 10.14 -1.70 6.85
C VAL A 184 11.39 -2.52 7.16
N ASP A 185 12.55 -1.90 7.02
CA ASP A 185 13.81 -2.53 7.38
C ASP A 185 13.74 -2.95 8.86
N LYS A 186 14.10 -4.21 9.11
CA LYS A 186 14.12 -4.80 10.46
C LYS A 186 14.96 -3.99 11.44
N ALA A 187 15.97 -3.27 10.94
CA ALA A 187 16.78 -2.37 11.73
C ALA A 187 15.96 -1.22 12.38
N HIS A 188 14.87 -0.77 11.73
CA HIS A 188 13.99 0.26 12.31
C HIS A 188 13.23 -0.23 13.56
N CYS A 189 13.13 -1.53 13.78
CA CYS A 189 12.53 -2.11 14.99
C CYS A 189 13.48 -2.10 16.21
N LEU A 190 14.80 -1.96 15.99
CA LEU A 190 15.81 -1.99 17.06
C LEU A 190 15.57 -0.95 18.16
N PRO A 191 15.25 0.32 17.88
CA PRO A 191 14.96 1.31 18.93
C PRO A 191 13.80 0.90 19.81
N TYR A 192 12.74 0.31 19.25
CA TYR A 192 11.57 -0.15 20.00
C TYR A 192 11.90 -1.31 20.92
N TYR A 193 12.67 -2.30 20.44
CA TYR A 193 13.15 -3.39 21.30
C TYR A 193 14.01 -2.87 22.43
N THR A 194 14.92 -1.92 22.14
CA THR A 194 15.78 -1.31 23.14
C THR A 194 14.97 -0.63 24.23
N VAL A 195 13.96 0.16 23.87
CA VAL A 195 13.08 0.84 24.84
C VAL A 195 12.29 -0.18 25.66
N ILE A 196 11.70 -1.20 25.06
CA ILE A 196 10.93 -2.24 25.75
C ILE A 196 11.83 -2.96 26.77
N LEU A 197 13.05 -3.34 26.36
CA LEU A 197 14.02 -4.02 27.24
C LEU A 197 14.48 -3.13 28.39
N LEU A 198 14.76 -1.84 28.14
CA LEU A 198 15.15 -0.89 29.18
C LEU A 198 14.04 -0.70 30.22
N ILE A 199 12.79 -0.54 29.77
CA ILE A 199 11.64 -0.43 30.65
C ILE A 199 11.48 -1.74 31.47
N GLY A 200 11.58 -2.89 30.84
CA GLY A 200 11.51 -4.20 31.51
C GLY A 200 12.60 -4.36 32.57
N LEU A 201 13.84 -3.97 32.25
CA LEU A 201 14.97 -4.01 33.19
C LEU A 201 14.80 -3.06 34.38
N LEU A 202 14.24 -1.84 34.13
CA LEU A 202 13.93 -0.89 35.19
C LEU A 202 12.90 -1.47 36.16
N PHE A 203 11.79 -2.00 35.67
CA PHE A 203 10.78 -2.62 36.52
C PHE A 203 11.32 -3.83 37.27
N PHE A 204 12.11 -4.67 36.61
CA PHE A 204 12.75 -5.83 37.26
C PHE A 204 13.69 -5.37 38.40
N SER A 205 14.50 -4.35 38.14
CA SER A 205 15.42 -3.78 39.15
C SER A 205 14.68 -3.19 40.34
N MET A 206 13.55 -2.50 40.11
CA MET A 206 12.72 -1.95 41.16
C MET A 206 12.13 -3.08 42.02
N CYS A 207 11.56 -4.11 41.44
CA CYS A 207 11.00 -5.26 42.19
C CYS A 207 12.06 -5.93 43.06
N ARG A 208 13.26 -6.14 42.52
CA ARG A 208 14.37 -6.75 43.27
C ARG A 208 14.90 -5.89 44.41
N LYS A 209 14.81 -4.58 44.29
CA LYS A 209 15.20 -3.63 45.34
C LYS A 209 14.19 -3.64 46.52
N PHE A 210 12.90 -3.75 46.22
CA PHE A 210 11.85 -3.89 47.23
C PHE A 210 11.97 -5.20 47.99
N GLU A 211 12.31 -6.30 47.30
CA GLU A 211 12.53 -7.61 47.91
C GLU A 211 13.66 -7.59 48.99
N LYS A 212 14.77 -6.91 48.69
CA LYS A 212 15.91 -6.76 49.63
C LYS A 212 15.60 -5.89 50.82
N THR A 213 14.80 -4.82 50.67
CA THR A 213 14.47 -3.92 51.79
C THR A 213 13.55 -4.59 52.80
N ASP A 214 12.76 -5.60 52.39
CA ASP A 214 11.89 -6.36 53.27
C ASP A 214 12.64 -7.51 54.03
N GLU A 215 13.86 -7.86 53.61
CA GLU A 215 14.70 -8.85 54.33
C GLU A 215 15.53 -8.22 55.46
N ASP A 216 15.77 -6.88 55.39
CA ASP A 216 16.58 -6.15 56.37
C ASP A 216 15.74 -5.51 57.50
N VAL A 217 14.42 -5.78 57.60
CA VAL A 217 13.50 -5.36 58.66
C VAL A 217 12.97 -6.58 59.39
#